data_75074039a0b04eed2ab4ba62089715ea
#
_entry.id   75074039a0b04eed2ab4ba62089715ea
#
_cell.length_a   1.000
_cell.length_b   1.000
_cell.length_c   1.000
_cell.angle_alpha   90.00
_cell.angle_beta   90.00
_cell.angle_gamma   90.00
#
_symmetry.space_group_name_H-M   'P 1'
#
loop_
_entity.id
_entity.type
_entity.pdbx_description
1 polymer ?
#
loop_
_entity_poly.entity_id
_entity_poly.type
_entity_poly.pdbx_seq_one_letter_code
_entity_poly.pdbx_strand_id
1 'polypeptide(L)'
;MRKKSFMLRTLAVAMAVFSSVAAMGQQMEQRETLSSLEWPSPDGSRQSQQKKDGETDWMKDFTSRITLNGYAQGGWSYQDPNGRATNSYNLKRTLLWAKARITDRWSFMFMHDFSSVVQEFYTDYRISNDNALTVRLGQFKHSYSMENPMSPTQLELIDVYSQAVLYLAGEGPDPLNGVNYGRDMGLNIYGDLFKGVLHYDLALMSGQGINRKDLNNQKDFIAKLEVKPFDGFRIVASGYLGTGCAVGTAAWNPDIQVGDNYKRNRYSVGAEYKTAPYTGSKYKEARPASLRAEWLGGEDGEVGSRGGYVTTCIPVVDALDVVASGETYDRNTKVDGWDQTNLTFGLQYWFYKKCRVQLQYTRCLLGDNLGDDYNWLQAQVQVAF
;
A
#
# COMPACT_ATOMS: atom_id res chain seq x y z
N MET A 1 27.60 -24.27 12.58
CA MET A 1 26.60 -25.36 12.54
C MET A 1 25.27 -25.01 13.24
N ARG A 2 25.24 -24.30 14.37
CA ARG A 2 23.99 -23.91 15.08
C ARG A 2 23.05 -22.99 14.29
N LYS A 3 23.57 -22.05 13.48
CA LYS A 3 22.73 -21.12 12.66
C LYS A 3 21.91 -21.84 11.57
N LYS A 4 22.48 -22.85 10.89
CA LYS A 4 21.77 -23.63 9.88
C LYS A 4 20.60 -24.45 10.45
N SER A 5 20.75 -24.99 11.65
CA SER A 5 19.69 -25.77 12.32
C SER A 5 18.51 -24.90 12.76
N PHE A 6 18.77 -23.66 13.19
CA PHE A 6 17.72 -22.73 13.59
C PHE A 6 16.88 -22.28 12.37
N MET A 7 17.53 -21.88 11.29
CA MET A 7 16.86 -21.46 10.06
C MET A 7 15.95 -22.56 9.48
N LEU A 8 16.40 -23.84 9.51
CA LEU A 8 15.60 -24.97 9.06
C LEU A 8 14.38 -25.20 9.96
N ARG A 9 14.51 -25.04 11.27
CA ARG A 9 13.41 -25.18 12.22
C ARG A 9 12.38 -24.03 12.08
N THR A 10 12.84 -22.81 11.84
CA THR A 10 11.98 -21.65 11.63
C THR A 10 11.21 -21.77 10.31
N LEU A 11 11.85 -22.27 9.26
CA LEU A 11 11.21 -22.57 7.98
C LEU A 11 10.14 -23.65 8.11
N ALA A 12 10.40 -24.69 8.91
CA ALA A 12 9.44 -25.76 9.18
C ALA A 12 8.22 -25.27 9.97
N VAL A 13 8.40 -24.38 10.94
CA VAL A 13 7.30 -23.74 11.70
C VAL A 13 6.48 -22.83 10.79
N ALA A 14 7.12 -22.02 9.95
CA ALA A 14 6.43 -21.18 8.98
C ALA A 14 5.62 -21.99 7.96
N MET A 15 6.16 -23.11 7.47
CA MET A 15 5.44 -24.03 6.59
C MET A 15 4.27 -24.74 7.32
N ALA A 16 4.42 -25.07 8.60
CA ALA A 16 3.33 -25.66 9.39
C ALA A 16 2.18 -24.67 9.63
N VAL A 17 2.51 -23.38 9.90
CA VAL A 17 1.49 -22.32 10.00
C VAL A 17 0.80 -22.11 8.66
N PHE A 18 1.55 -22.12 7.56
CA PHE A 18 1.01 -22.00 6.21
C PHE A 18 0.04 -23.15 5.88
N SER A 19 0.41 -24.38 6.23
CA SER A 19 -0.43 -25.58 6.02
C SER A 19 -1.70 -25.57 6.88
N SER A 20 -1.61 -25.11 8.13
CA SER A 20 -2.78 -25.01 9.03
C SER A 20 -3.77 -23.94 8.60
N VAL A 21 -3.29 -22.78 8.09
CA VAL A 21 -4.17 -21.72 7.56
C VAL A 21 -4.81 -22.14 6.25
N ALA A 22 -4.09 -22.88 5.39
CA ALA A 22 -4.66 -23.46 4.17
C ALA A 22 -5.78 -24.47 4.49
N ALA A 23 -5.59 -25.31 5.52
CA ALA A 23 -6.61 -26.25 5.99
C ALA A 23 -7.84 -25.54 6.60
N MET A 24 -7.64 -24.43 7.33
CA MET A 24 -8.73 -23.58 7.84
C MET A 24 -9.52 -22.93 6.70
N GLY A 25 -8.85 -22.48 5.62
CA GLY A 25 -9.52 -21.96 4.44
C GLY A 25 -10.45 -22.98 3.77
N GLN A 26 -10.03 -24.23 3.65
CA GLN A 26 -10.86 -25.33 3.14
C GLN A 26 -12.05 -25.65 4.05
N GLN A 27 -11.88 -25.57 5.38
CA GLN A 27 -12.98 -25.76 6.33
C GLN A 27 -14.01 -24.62 6.29
N MET A 28 -13.59 -23.38 6.05
CA MET A 28 -14.50 -22.25 5.88
C MET A 28 -15.35 -22.37 4.61
N GLU A 29 -14.81 -22.88 3.54
CA GLU A 29 -15.53 -23.16 2.30
C GLU A 29 -16.62 -24.23 2.48
N GLN A 30 -16.37 -25.26 3.30
CA GLN A 30 -17.37 -26.26 3.66
C GLN A 30 -18.50 -25.70 4.56
N ARG A 31 -18.22 -24.64 5.35
CA ARG A 31 -19.23 -23.98 6.19
C ARG A 31 -20.16 -23.04 5.42
N GLU A 32 -19.70 -22.42 4.35
CA GLU A 32 -20.58 -21.58 3.50
C GLU A 32 -21.68 -22.41 2.81
N THR A 33 -21.42 -23.69 2.52
CA THR A 33 -22.45 -24.59 2.01
C THR A 33 -23.46 -25.04 3.07
N LEU A 34 -23.15 -24.85 4.36
CA LEU A 34 -24.03 -25.17 5.48
C LEU A 34 -24.85 -23.98 6.01
N SER A 35 -24.50 -22.74 5.63
CA SER A 35 -25.21 -21.52 6.05
C SER A 35 -26.52 -21.27 5.28
N SER A 36 -26.86 -22.11 4.32
CA SER A 36 -28.19 -22.14 3.69
C SER A 36 -29.27 -22.86 4.48
N LEU A 37 -28.93 -23.38 5.69
CA LEU A 37 -29.90 -23.94 6.61
C LEU A 37 -30.50 -22.81 7.44
N GLU A 38 -31.73 -22.45 7.11
CA GLU A 38 -32.57 -21.57 7.90
C GLU A 38 -32.70 -22.10 9.35
N TRP A 39 -32.34 -21.27 10.32
CA TRP A 39 -32.62 -21.53 11.71
C TRP A 39 -34.12 -21.40 11.93
N PRO A 40 -34.83 -22.41 12.46
CA PRO A 40 -36.22 -22.25 12.84
C PRO A 40 -36.32 -21.27 14.01
N SER A 41 -37.04 -20.18 13.83
CA SER A 41 -37.37 -19.24 14.88
C SER A 41 -38.22 -19.94 15.95
N PRO A 42 -37.88 -19.86 17.25
CA PRO A 42 -38.80 -20.26 18.28
C PRO A 42 -39.84 -19.13 18.44
N ASP A 43 -41.05 -19.48 18.26
CA ASP A 43 -42.30 -18.81 18.55
C ASP A 43 -43.16 -18.37 17.38
N GLY A 44 -44.24 -19.15 17.23
CA GLY A 44 -45.37 -18.83 16.39
C GLY A 44 -46.23 -17.72 17.01
N SER A 45 -45.96 -16.47 16.74
CA SER A 45 -46.96 -15.43 16.83
C SER A 45 -46.87 -14.54 15.59
N ARG A 46 -47.78 -14.80 14.64
CA ARG A 46 -48.09 -13.89 13.55
C ARG A 46 -48.72 -12.62 14.14
N GLN A 47 -47.92 -11.62 14.47
CA GLN A 47 -48.39 -10.25 14.53
C GLN A 47 -48.19 -9.62 13.19
N SER A 48 -49.31 -9.31 12.53
CA SER A 48 -49.34 -8.45 11.33
C SER A 48 -48.79 -7.07 11.67
N GLN A 49 -47.49 -6.87 11.43
CA GLN A 49 -46.92 -5.54 11.46
C GLN A 49 -47.38 -4.80 10.17
N GLN A 50 -48.29 -3.85 10.36
CA GLN A 50 -48.49 -2.77 9.40
C GLN A 50 -47.15 -2.09 9.15
N LYS A 51 -46.56 -2.27 7.95
CA LYS A 51 -45.42 -1.55 7.47
C LYS A 51 -45.73 -0.06 7.45
N LYS A 52 -45.02 0.72 8.24
CA LYS A 52 -44.86 2.14 8.01
C LYS A 52 -43.94 2.33 6.81
N ASP A 53 -44.52 2.46 5.63
CA ASP A 53 -43.81 2.51 4.34
C ASP A 53 -42.86 3.73 4.19
N GLY A 54 -42.88 4.71 5.09
CA GLY A 54 -42.03 5.90 5.04
C GLY A 54 -40.67 5.79 5.73
N GLU A 55 -40.51 4.92 6.75
CA GLU A 55 -39.26 4.77 7.51
C GLU A 55 -38.24 3.85 6.83
N THR A 56 -38.66 2.99 5.93
CA THR A 56 -37.81 2.05 5.21
C THR A 56 -37.13 2.64 3.98
N ASP A 57 -37.63 3.74 3.44
CA ASP A 57 -37.16 4.27 2.16
C ASP A 57 -35.93 5.17 2.32
N TRP A 58 -35.91 6.02 3.34
CA TRP A 58 -34.74 6.87 3.62
C TRP A 58 -33.51 6.04 4.09
N MET A 59 -33.74 4.97 4.85
CA MET A 59 -32.66 4.11 5.33
C MET A 59 -32.04 3.31 4.19
N LYS A 60 -32.85 2.84 3.26
CA LYS A 60 -32.37 2.19 2.01
C LYS A 60 -31.61 3.16 1.15
N ASP A 61 -32.10 4.39 0.98
CA ASP A 61 -31.41 5.42 0.22
C ASP A 61 -30.07 5.78 0.90
N PHE A 62 -30.06 6.01 2.21
CA PHE A 62 -28.86 6.28 2.99
C PHE A 62 -27.82 5.15 2.87
N THR A 63 -28.22 3.89 3.11
CA THR A 63 -27.31 2.76 3.04
C THR A 63 -26.81 2.48 1.62
N SER A 64 -27.60 2.78 0.59
CA SER A 64 -27.17 2.65 -0.80
C SER A 64 -26.08 3.66 -1.22
N ARG A 65 -25.93 4.74 -0.46
CA ARG A 65 -24.94 5.80 -0.72
C ARG A 65 -23.63 5.61 0.01
N ILE A 66 -23.58 4.71 1.00
CA ILE A 66 -22.38 4.46 1.82
C ILE A 66 -21.81 3.09 1.48
N THR A 67 -20.54 3.06 1.13
CA THR A 67 -19.77 1.82 0.99
C THR A 67 -18.77 1.74 2.13
N LEU A 68 -18.83 0.65 2.91
CA LEU A 68 -17.90 0.35 3.99
C LEU A 68 -17.00 -0.80 3.57
N ASN A 69 -15.69 -0.63 3.72
CA ASN A 69 -14.70 -1.66 3.45
C ASN A 69 -13.59 -1.60 4.49
N GLY A 70 -12.84 -2.67 4.60
CA GLY A 70 -11.71 -2.72 5.50
C GLY A 70 -10.77 -3.88 5.23
N TYR A 71 -9.61 -3.82 5.85
CA TYR A 71 -8.69 -4.95 5.90
C TYR A 71 -7.80 -4.88 7.14
N ALA A 72 -7.31 -6.04 7.56
CA ALA A 72 -6.29 -6.17 8.57
C ALA A 72 -5.11 -6.99 8.03
N GLN A 73 -3.90 -6.60 8.42
CA GLN A 73 -2.65 -7.30 8.12
C GLN A 73 -1.86 -7.45 9.42
N GLY A 74 -1.50 -8.68 9.74
CA GLY A 74 -0.67 -8.98 10.89
C GLY A 74 0.17 -10.22 10.61
N GLY A 75 1.25 -10.38 11.35
CA GLY A 75 2.13 -11.49 11.08
C GLY A 75 3.32 -11.58 12.03
N TRP A 76 4.31 -12.28 11.56
CA TRP A 76 5.55 -12.55 12.26
C TRP A 76 6.74 -12.16 11.40
N SER A 77 7.80 -11.68 12.04
CA SER A 77 9.07 -11.38 11.40
C SER A 77 10.26 -11.88 12.21
N TYR A 78 11.29 -12.33 11.53
CA TYR A 78 12.61 -12.64 12.08
C TYR A 78 13.67 -11.94 11.25
N GLN A 79 14.58 -11.25 11.91
CA GLN A 79 15.75 -10.62 11.29
C GLN A 79 16.96 -10.73 12.22
N ASP A 80 18.18 -10.69 11.66
CA ASP A 80 19.44 -10.84 12.39
C ASP A 80 20.47 -9.72 12.11
N PRO A 81 20.07 -8.44 12.15
CA PRO A 81 20.97 -7.33 11.87
C PRO A 81 22.10 -7.26 12.93
N ASN A 82 23.33 -6.97 12.47
CA ASN A 82 24.51 -6.83 13.36
C ASN A 82 24.71 -8.02 14.32
N GLY A 83 24.34 -9.24 13.88
CA GLY A 83 24.46 -10.44 14.69
C GLY A 83 23.46 -10.56 15.85
N ARG A 84 22.52 -9.64 15.99
CA ARG A 84 21.45 -9.65 16.98
C ARG A 84 20.15 -10.11 16.36
N ALA A 85 19.78 -11.34 16.62
CA ALA A 85 18.52 -11.89 16.13
C ALA A 85 17.33 -11.31 16.90
N THR A 86 16.34 -10.83 16.15
CA THR A 86 15.06 -10.40 16.69
C THR A 86 13.93 -11.20 16.04
N ASN A 87 12.90 -11.52 16.79
CA ASN A 87 11.66 -12.06 16.25
C ASN A 87 10.48 -11.45 16.99
N SER A 88 9.41 -11.16 16.24
CA SER A 88 8.21 -10.57 16.84
C SER A 88 6.96 -10.88 16.03
N TYR A 89 5.83 -10.95 16.73
CA TYR A 89 4.52 -10.84 16.11
C TYR A 89 4.09 -9.38 16.13
N ASN A 90 3.48 -8.93 15.05
CA ASN A 90 3.00 -7.55 14.95
C ASN A 90 1.69 -7.45 14.18
N LEU A 91 0.86 -6.50 14.59
CA LEU A 91 -0.25 -6.00 13.83
C LEU A 91 0.27 -4.84 12.97
N LYS A 92 0.31 -5.04 11.65
CA LYS A 92 0.86 -4.02 10.75
C LYS A 92 -0.14 -2.93 10.43
N ARG A 93 -1.39 -3.31 10.13
CA ARG A 93 -2.44 -2.39 9.68
C ARG A 93 -3.82 -2.94 10.04
N THR A 94 -4.72 -2.06 10.43
CA THR A 94 -6.13 -2.37 10.61
C THR A 94 -6.95 -1.19 10.10
N LEU A 95 -7.27 -1.20 8.80
CA LEU A 95 -7.94 -0.10 8.14
C LEU A 95 -9.43 -0.37 7.96
N LEU A 96 -10.20 0.67 8.24
CA LEU A 96 -11.61 0.76 7.90
C LEU A 96 -11.84 2.08 7.18
N TRP A 97 -12.60 2.05 6.09
CA TRP A 97 -12.99 3.27 5.39
C TRP A 97 -14.44 3.25 4.94
N ALA A 98 -15.02 4.43 4.96
CA ALA A 98 -16.34 4.70 4.45
C ALA A 98 -16.25 5.69 3.28
N LYS A 99 -16.88 5.35 2.16
CA LYS A 99 -17.08 6.26 1.04
C LYS A 99 -18.55 6.58 0.94
N ALA A 100 -18.90 7.87 1.06
CA ALA A 100 -20.28 8.35 0.94
C ALA A 100 -20.46 9.08 -0.40
N ARG A 101 -21.50 8.69 -1.16
CA ARG A 101 -21.97 9.42 -2.34
C ARG A 101 -22.99 10.47 -1.90
N ILE A 102 -22.59 11.74 -1.87
CA ILE A 102 -23.46 12.86 -1.48
C ILE A 102 -24.43 13.17 -2.60
N THR A 103 -23.91 13.30 -3.83
CA THR A 103 -24.67 13.42 -5.08
C THR A 103 -24.00 12.55 -6.15
N ASP A 104 -24.53 12.53 -7.36
CA ASP A 104 -23.91 11.80 -8.48
C ASP A 104 -22.51 12.32 -8.85
N ARG A 105 -22.20 13.57 -8.47
CA ARG A 105 -20.91 14.22 -8.74
C ARG A 105 -20.04 14.43 -7.50
N TRP A 106 -20.62 14.37 -6.32
CA TRP A 106 -19.96 14.70 -5.07
C TRP A 106 -19.86 13.47 -4.17
N SER A 107 -18.65 13.11 -3.79
CA SER A 107 -18.41 12.03 -2.82
C SER A 107 -17.45 12.47 -1.72
N PHE A 108 -17.52 11.77 -0.61
CA PHE A 108 -16.70 11.97 0.56
C PHE A 108 -16.04 10.64 0.94
N MET A 109 -14.78 10.70 1.41
CA MET A 109 -14.00 9.57 1.90
C MET A 109 -13.50 9.85 3.30
N PHE A 110 -13.65 8.86 4.18
CA PHE A 110 -13.00 8.79 5.47
C PHE A 110 -12.32 7.44 5.62
N MET A 111 -11.05 7.42 6.05
CA MET A 111 -10.28 6.21 6.31
C MET A 111 -9.50 6.35 7.61
N HIS A 112 -9.61 5.36 8.47
CA HIS A 112 -8.83 5.28 9.71
C HIS A 112 -8.06 3.97 9.79
N ASP A 113 -6.82 4.04 10.21
CA ASP A 113 -6.01 2.89 10.60
C ASP A 113 -6.01 2.78 12.13
N PHE A 114 -6.69 1.77 12.67
CA PHE A 114 -6.79 1.54 14.11
C PHE A 114 -5.47 1.11 14.76
N SER A 115 -4.45 0.79 13.95
CA SER A 115 -3.08 0.57 14.44
C SER A 115 -2.23 1.84 14.48
N SER A 116 -2.73 2.96 13.90
CA SER A 116 -1.98 4.23 13.84
C SER A 116 -2.87 5.48 13.92
N VAL A 117 -3.27 6.06 12.80
CA VAL A 117 -3.91 7.40 12.74
C VAL A 117 -5.02 7.47 11.68
N VAL A 118 -5.74 8.61 11.64
CA VAL A 118 -6.62 8.94 10.51
C VAL A 118 -5.77 9.04 9.25
N GLN A 119 -6.07 8.20 8.27
CA GLN A 119 -5.30 8.08 7.03
C GLN A 119 -5.80 9.06 5.98
N GLU A 120 -7.09 9.03 5.68
CA GLU A 120 -7.66 9.85 4.60
C GLU A 120 -8.95 10.51 5.06
N PHE A 121 -9.10 11.76 4.64
CA PHE A 121 -10.29 12.56 4.88
C PHE A 121 -10.37 13.57 3.74
N TYR A 122 -11.15 13.24 2.70
CA TYR A 122 -11.24 14.11 1.54
C TYR A 122 -12.62 14.08 0.89
N THR A 123 -12.85 15.07 0.05
CA THR A 123 -14.02 15.14 -0.81
C THR A 123 -13.59 15.24 -2.27
N ASP A 124 -14.32 14.54 -3.14
CA ASP A 124 -14.18 14.61 -4.59
C ASP A 124 -15.40 15.25 -5.21
N TYR A 125 -15.18 16.22 -6.09
CA TYR A 125 -16.20 16.79 -6.94
C TYR A 125 -15.87 16.56 -8.42
N ARG A 126 -16.69 15.75 -9.09
CA ARG A 126 -16.53 15.46 -10.51
C ARG A 126 -17.15 16.59 -11.33
N ILE A 127 -16.32 17.33 -12.06
CA ILE A 127 -16.74 18.45 -12.90
C ILE A 127 -17.27 17.93 -14.24
N SER A 128 -16.51 17.05 -14.89
CA SER A 128 -16.90 16.45 -16.18
C SER A 128 -17.73 15.18 -16.02
N ASN A 129 -18.58 14.86 -16.99
CA ASN A 129 -19.39 13.64 -16.95
C ASN A 129 -18.60 12.38 -17.37
N ASP A 130 -17.52 12.55 -18.12
CA ASP A 130 -16.67 11.52 -18.71
C ASP A 130 -15.42 11.17 -17.84
N ASN A 131 -15.40 11.62 -16.58
CA ASN A 131 -14.27 11.51 -15.65
C ASN A 131 -12.98 12.23 -16.09
N ALA A 132 -13.07 13.10 -17.11
CA ALA A 132 -11.91 13.83 -17.60
C ALA A 132 -11.41 14.89 -16.58
N LEU A 133 -12.26 15.32 -15.65
CA LEU A 133 -11.92 16.35 -14.67
C LEU A 133 -12.64 16.12 -13.33
N THR A 134 -11.86 15.84 -12.31
CA THR A 134 -12.29 15.75 -10.91
C THR A 134 -11.38 16.60 -10.03
N VAL A 135 -11.97 17.28 -9.06
CA VAL A 135 -11.24 18.05 -8.04
C VAL A 135 -11.39 17.34 -6.70
N ARG A 136 -10.27 17.14 -6.00
CA ARG A 136 -10.20 16.59 -4.65
C ARG A 136 -9.65 17.62 -3.70
N LEU A 137 -10.24 17.72 -2.51
CA LEU A 137 -9.75 18.55 -1.42
C LEU A 137 -9.74 17.75 -0.12
N GLY A 138 -8.65 17.80 0.62
CA GLY A 138 -8.52 17.16 1.92
C GLY A 138 -7.18 16.45 2.09
N GLN A 139 -7.15 15.46 2.98
CA GLN A 139 -5.98 14.62 3.23
C GLN A 139 -6.09 13.30 2.45
N PHE A 140 -5.12 13.01 1.63
CA PHE A 140 -5.09 11.81 0.77
C PHE A 140 -3.67 11.41 0.39
N LYS A 141 -3.52 10.20 -0.14
CA LYS A 141 -2.25 9.78 -0.76
C LYS A 141 -1.95 10.62 -1.98
N HIS A 142 -0.78 11.23 -2.00
CA HIS A 142 -0.31 11.94 -3.18
C HIS A 142 0.11 10.96 -4.28
N SER A 143 0.10 11.42 -5.53
CA SER A 143 0.29 10.59 -6.71
C SER A 143 1.75 10.36 -7.12
N TYR A 144 2.73 10.83 -6.34
CA TYR A 144 4.14 10.55 -6.59
C TYR A 144 4.45 9.07 -6.43
N SER A 145 5.25 8.49 -7.36
CA SER A 145 5.51 7.06 -7.52
C SER A 145 4.33 6.24 -8.05
N MET A 146 4.65 5.11 -8.67
CA MET A 146 3.66 4.14 -9.14
C MET A 146 3.04 3.36 -7.97
N GLU A 147 3.83 2.99 -6.97
CA GLU A 147 3.37 2.18 -5.83
C GLU A 147 2.62 2.98 -4.77
N ASN A 148 2.99 4.25 -4.53
CA ASN A 148 2.39 5.02 -3.44
C ASN A 148 0.85 5.04 -3.47
N PRO A 149 0.16 5.34 -4.59
CA PRO A 149 -1.30 5.33 -4.62
C PRO A 149 -1.92 3.93 -4.56
N MET A 150 -1.13 2.86 -4.71
CA MET A 150 -1.65 1.49 -4.67
C MET A 150 -2.04 1.07 -3.25
N SER A 151 -3.07 0.24 -3.15
CA SER A 151 -3.45 -0.33 -1.86
C SER A 151 -2.43 -1.37 -1.39
N PRO A 152 -2.07 -1.41 -0.11
CA PRO A 152 -1.25 -2.48 0.47
C PRO A 152 -1.79 -3.89 0.22
N THR A 153 -3.10 -4.04 0.01
CA THR A 153 -3.71 -5.34 -0.30
C THR A 153 -3.42 -5.83 -1.72
N GLN A 154 -2.96 -4.94 -2.62
CA GLN A 154 -2.63 -5.23 -4.01
C GLN A 154 -1.13 -5.45 -4.23
N LEU A 155 -0.30 -4.91 -3.34
CA LEU A 155 1.16 -5.04 -3.43
C LEU A 155 1.61 -6.42 -2.94
N GLU A 156 2.65 -6.94 -3.56
CA GLU A 156 3.10 -8.32 -3.41
C GLU A 156 4.02 -8.51 -2.21
N LEU A 157 4.76 -7.47 -1.83
CA LEU A 157 5.70 -7.53 -0.71
C LEU A 157 4.98 -7.38 0.63
N ILE A 158 5.46 -8.10 1.66
CA ILE A 158 4.93 -8.00 3.03
C ILE A 158 5.23 -6.63 3.63
N ASP A 159 6.38 -6.05 3.30
CA ASP A 159 6.70 -4.65 3.67
C ASP A 159 6.06 -3.61 2.76
N VAL A 160 5.33 -4.10 1.76
CA VAL A 160 4.46 -3.34 0.87
C VAL A 160 5.23 -2.56 -0.19
N TYR A 161 6.06 -1.60 0.19
CA TYR A 161 6.74 -0.68 -0.72
C TYR A 161 8.24 -0.97 -0.81
N SER A 162 8.83 -0.69 -1.97
CA SER A 162 10.28 -0.71 -2.13
C SER A 162 10.95 0.36 -1.24
N GLN A 163 12.24 0.16 -0.92
CA GLN A 163 13.00 1.11 -0.09
C GLN A 163 12.99 2.53 -0.66
N ALA A 164 13.14 2.67 -1.97
CA ALA A 164 13.07 3.98 -2.62
C ALA A 164 11.70 4.65 -2.45
N VAL A 165 10.60 3.90 -2.56
CA VAL A 165 9.24 4.42 -2.34
C VAL A 165 9.00 4.75 -0.87
N LEU A 166 9.45 3.89 0.06
CA LEU A 166 9.33 4.15 1.50
C LEU A 166 9.88 5.52 1.89
N TYR A 167 11.06 5.90 1.37
CA TYR A 167 11.70 7.18 1.68
C TYR A 167 11.23 8.32 0.80
N LEU A 168 11.24 8.15 -0.53
CA LEU A 168 10.99 9.26 -1.46
C LEU A 168 9.51 9.65 -1.54
N ALA A 169 8.59 8.71 -1.31
CA ALA A 169 7.15 8.98 -1.21
C ALA A 169 6.67 9.20 0.23
N GLY A 170 7.55 9.05 1.24
CA GLY A 170 7.18 9.23 2.63
C GLY A 170 6.24 8.16 3.20
N GLU A 171 6.22 6.97 2.63
CA GLU A 171 5.44 5.84 3.15
C GLU A 171 6.07 5.23 4.41
N GLY A 172 7.39 5.29 4.53
CA GLY A 172 8.15 4.86 5.69
C GLY A 172 8.58 6.03 6.60
N PRO A 173 9.31 5.73 7.67
CA PRO A 173 9.89 6.75 8.54
C PRO A 173 10.97 7.53 7.79
N ASP A 174 10.75 8.83 7.67
CA ASP A 174 11.69 9.80 7.12
C ASP A 174 12.29 10.61 8.29
N PRO A 175 13.60 10.51 8.58
CA PRO A 175 14.20 11.25 9.68
C PRO A 175 14.07 12.77 9.58
N LEU A 176 14.01 13.32 8.36
CA LEU A 176 13.84 14.77 8.16
C LEU A 176 12.38 15.21 8.26
N ASN A 177 11.41 14.38 7.77
CA ASN A 177 10.01 14.79 7.65
C ASN A 177 9.03 13.91 8.47
N GLY A 178 9.53 12.91 9.19
CA GLY A 178 8.74 12.00 10.01
C GLY A 178 7.96 10.97 9.20
N VAL A 179 6.94 10.35 9.81
CA VAL A 179 6.13 9.32 9.16
C VAL A 179 4.89 9.96 8.54
N ASN A 180 4.73 9.82 7.23
CA ASN A 180 3.66 10.47 6.46
C ASN A 180 2.71 9.48 5.77
N TYR A 181 3.06 8.21 5.69
CA TYR A 181 2.27 7.17 5.01
C TYR A 181 1.91 7.54 3.56
N GLY A 182 2.80 8.29 2.87
CA GLY A 182 2.60 8.77 1.51
C GLY A 182 1.44 9.77 1.34
N ARG A 183 1.02 10.44 2.42
CA ARG A 183 -0.16 11.31 2.47
C ARG A 183 0.18 12.72 2.89
N ASP A 184 -0.66 13.65 2.44
CA ASP A 184 -0.61 15.04 2.85
C ASP A 184 -1.98 15.72 2.67
N MET A 185 -2.12 16.93 3.20
CA MET A 185 -3.29 17.78 3.03
C MET A 185 -3.13 18.66 1.80
N GLY A 186 -4.12 18.69 0.90
CA GLY A 186 -4.02 19.54 -0.29
C GLY A 186 -5.21 19.49 -1.22
N LEU A 187 -4.98 20.06 -2.39
CA LEU A 187 -5.89 20.09 -3.54
C LEU A 187 -5.30 19.20 -4.65
N ASN A 188 -6.11 18.36 -5.28
CA ASN A 188 -5.72 17.59 -6.45
C ASN A 188 -6.72 17.77 -7.58
N ILE A 189 -6.22 17.92 -8.79
CA ILE A 189 -7.00 17.91 -10.03
C ILE A 189 -6.55 16.70 -10.82
N TYR A 190 -7.48 15.81 -11.17
CA TYR A 190 -7.15 14.57 -11.85
C TYR A 190 -8.25 14.12 -12.80
N GLY A 191 -7.90 13.25 -13.71
CA GLY A 191 -8.87 12.69 -14.65
C GLY A 191 -8.28 11.75 -15.69
N ASP A 192 -9.19 11.20 -16.48
CA ASP A 192 -8.89 10.28 -17.57
C ASP A 192 -9.20 10.95 -18.91
N LEU A 193 -8.25 10.92 -19.82
CA LEU A 193 -8.39 11.45 -21.17
C LEU A 193 -8.27 10.33 -22.22
N PHE A 194 -8.78 10.59 -23.41
CA PHE A 194 -8.70 9.66 -24.54
C PHE A 194 -9.26 8.24 -24.19
N LYS A 195 -10.43 8.21 -23.53
CA LYS A 195 -11.11 6.98 -23.08
C LYS A 195 -10.26 6.16 -22.10
N GLY A 196 -9.47 6.81 -21.24
CA GLY A 196 -8.67 6.17 -20.20
C GLY A 196 -7.27 5.72 -20.65
N VAL A 197 -6.86 6.06 -21.89
CA VAL A 197 -5.47 5.83 -22.34
C VAL A 197 -4.48 6.71 -21.57
N LEU A 198 -4.88 7.94 -21.24
CA LEU A 198 -4.05 8.88 -20.45
C LEU A 198 -4.78 9.24 -19.16
N HIS A 199 -4.12 8.99 -18.03
CA HIS A 199 -4.52 9.49 -16.71
C HIS A 199 -3.54 10.57 -16.26
N TYR A 200 -4.04 11.63 -15.63
CA TYR A 200 -3.22 12.70 -15.07
C TYR A 200 -3.65 13.04 -13.65
N ASP A 201 -2.68 13.42 -12.82
CA ASP A 201 -2.85 14.00 -11.49
C ASP A 201 -1.99 15.26 -11.36
N LEU A 202 -2.56 16.35 -10.82
CA LEU A 202 -1.88 17.60 -10.52
C LEU A 202 -2.28 18.03 -9.11
N ALA A 203 -1.37 17.93 -8.17
CA ALA A 203 -1.65 18.22 -6.76
C ALA A 203 -0.85 19.39 -6.23
N LEU A 204 -1.48 20.18 -5.38
CA LEU A 204 -0.87 21.24 -4.57
C LEU A 204 -1.06 20.86 -3.11
N MET A 205 0.04 20.55 -2.41
CA MET A 205 0.06 19.96 -1.08
C MET A 205 0.72 20.90 -0.06
N SER A 206 0.44 20.67 1.23
CA SER A 206 1.09 21.41 2.32
C SER A 206 2.57 21.08 2.51
N GLY A 207 3.03 19.90 2.09
CA GLY A 207 4.43 19.50 2.18
C GLY A 207 4.87 18.93 3.55
N GLN A 208 4.00 19.00 4.56
CA GLN A 208 4.35 18.58 5.93
C GLN A 208 3.87 17.17 6.30
N GLY A 209 3.04 16.57 5.43
CA GLY A 209 2.54 15.21 5.58
C GLY A 209 1.28 15.08 6.42
N ILE A 210 0.99 13.83 6.79
CA ILE A 210 -0.27 13.41 7.40
C ILE A 210 -0.55 14.07 8.76
N ASN A 211 -1.78 14.55 8.97
CA ASN A 211 -2.29 15.09 10.24
C ASN A 211 -1.43 16.22 10.85
N ARG A 212 -0.71 16.96 10.02
CA ARG A 212 0.17 18.04 10.46
C ARG A 212 -0.24 19.38 9.87
N LYS A 213 0.05 20.45 10.62
CA LYS A 213 -0.02 21.80 10.10
C LYS A 213 1.19 22.09 9.25
N ASP A 214 1.00 22.90 8.24
CA ASP A 214 2.08 23.49 7.45
C ASP A 214 2.99 24.33 8.35
N LEU A 215 4.29 24.04 8.32
CA LEU A 215 5.29 24.72 9.17
C LEU A 215 6.02 25.86 8.45
N ASN A 216 6.01 25.89 7.10
CA ASN A 216 6.78 26.87 6.33
C ASN A 216 5.96 27.73 5.38
N ASN A 217 4.62 27.54 5.32
CA ASN A 217 3.68 28.23 4.42
C ASN A 217 3.96 28.02 2.91
N GLN A 218 4.94 27.23 2.54
CA GLN A 218 5.21 26.87 1.14
C GLN A 218 4.32 25.69 0.74
N LYS A 219 4.12 25.53 -0.56
CA LYS A 219 3.30 24.46 -1.10
C LYS A 219 4.12 23.60 -2.04
N ASP A 220 3.90 22.29 -1.94
CA ASP A 220 4.54 21.31 -2.80
C ASP A 220 3.64 21.02 -3.99
N PHE A 221 4.23 21.00 -5.17
CA PHE A 221 3.56 20.64 -6.40
C PHE A 221 3.94 19.22 -6.81
N ILE A 222 2.93 18.38 -7.05
CA ILE A 222 3.09 16.99 -7.47
C ILE A 222 2.33 16.79 -8.77
N ALA A 223 2.98 16.17 -9.75
CA ALA A 223 2.38 15.81 -11.03
C ALA A 223 2.63 14.35 -11.34
N LYS A 224 1.63 13.67 -11.91
CA LYS A 224 1.75 12.31 -12.44
C LYS A 224 1.05 12.21 -13.79
N LEU A 225 1.68 11.47 -14.68
CA LEU A 225 1.09 11.02 -15.95
C LEU A 225 1.19 9.50 -16.03
N GLU A 226 0.07 8.86 -16.36
CA GLU A 226 0.00 7.42 -16.61
C GLU A 226 -0.57 7.19 -18.01
N VAL A 227 0.15 6.43 -18.83
CA VAL A 227 -0.27 6.07 -20.19
C VAL A 227 -0.48 4.57 -20.29
N LYS A 228 -1.62 4.16 -20.83
CA LYS A 228 -2.01 2.77 -21.07
C LYS A 228 -2.13 2.53 -22.58
N PRO A 229 -1.03 2.23 -23.29
CA PRO A 229 -1.04 2.11 -24.75
C PRO A 229 -1.79 0.87 -25.23
N PHE A 230 -1.88 -0.17 -24.41
CA PHE A 230 -2.65 -1.40 -24.66
C PHE A 230 -3.01 -2.10 -23.34
N ASP A 231 -3.93 -3.05 -23.40
CA ASP A 231 -4.43 -3.75 -22.21
C ASP A 231 -3.31 -4.46 -21.46
N GLY A 232 -3.31 -4.29 -20.13
CA GLY A 232 -2.34 -4.86 -19.22
C GLY A 232 -1.02 -4.10 -19.12
N PHE A 233 -0.72 -3.13 -19.98
CA PHE A 233 0.51 -2.35 -19.92
C PHE A 233 0.27 -0.89 -19.56
N ARG A 234 1.07 -0.36 -18.64
CA ARG A 234 1.08 1.06 -18.29
C ARG A 234 2.49 1.57 -18.07
N ILE A 235 2.70 2.82 -18.43
CA ILE A 235 3.90 3.60 -18.14
C ILE A 235 3.47 4.76 -17.25
N VAL A 236 4.23 5.03 -16.20
CA VAL A 236 3.97 6.10 -15.24
C VAL A 236 5.20 6.96 -15.12
N ALA A 237 5.01 8.28 -15.15
CA ALA A 237 6.04 9.25 -14.80
C ALA A 237 5.47 10.22 -13.77
N SER A 238 6.23 10.54 -12.73
CA SER A 238 5.82 11.51 -11.72
C SER A 238 6.95 12.42 -11.27
N GLY A 239 6.58 13.61 -10.85
CA GLY A 239 7.47 14.62 -10.30
C GLY A 239 6.88 15.25 -9.05
N TYR A 240 7.75 15.67 -8.16
CA TYR A 240 7.44 16.34 -6.90
C TYR A 240 8.42 17.51 -6.75
N LEU A 241 7.91 18.71 -6.62
CA LEU A 241 8.68 19.94 -6.41
C LEU A 241 8.19 20.57 -5.11
N GLY A 242 9.06 20.68 -4.12
CA GLY A 242 8.64 21.17 -2.82
C GLY A 242 9.75 21.69 -1.94
N THR A 243 9.33 22.15 -0.75
CA THR A 243 10.22 22.62 0.30
C THR A 243 9.78 22.01 1.63
N GLY A 244 10.55 21.06 2.14
CA GLY A 244 10.33 20.47 3.45
C GLY A 244 10.72 21.42 4.59
N CYS A 245 10.07 21.30 5.74
CA CYS A 245 10.56 21.87 7.00
C CYS A 245 10.96 20.70 7.91
N ALA A 246 12.25 20.65 8.28
CA ALA A 246 12.81 19.51 9.00
C ALA A 246 12.24 19.40 10.41
N VAL A 247 11.76 18.20 10.77
CA VAL A 247 11.27 17.85 12.12
C VAL A 247 12.26 16.96 12.87
N GLY A 248 13.35 16.55 12.21
CA GLY A 248 14.42 15.73 12.76
C GLY A 248 15.68 15.87 11.92
N THR A 249 16.68 15.03 12.20
CA THR A 249 17.97 15.03 11.50
C THR A 249 18.26 13.66 10.90
N ALA A 250 18.96 13.62 9.76
CA ALA A 250 19.36 12.39 9.09
C ALA A 250 20.88 12.24 9.04
N ALA A 251 21.40 11.07 9.42
CA ALA A 251 22.84 10.82 9.46
C ALA A 251 23.50 10.93 8.06
N TRP A 252 22.77 10.62 7.02
CA TRP A 252 23.24 10.76 5.62
C TRP A 252 23.11 12.18 5.06
N ASN A 253 22.50 13.12 5.83
CA ASN A 253 22.32 14.51 5.44
C ASN A 253 22.46 15.41 6.67
N PRO A 254 23.68 15.55 7.22
CA PRO A 254 23.93 16.23 8.51
C PRO A 254 23.78 17.76 8.44
N ASP A 255 23.73 18.32 7.24
CA ASP A 255 23.66 19.78 7.05
C ASP A 255 22.24 20.34 7.33
N ILE A 256 21.21 19.49 7.32
CA ILE A 256 19.83 19.88 7.61
C ILE A 256 19.56 19.69 9.12
N GLN A 257 19.19 20.76 9.80
CA GLN A 257 18.86 20.76 11.21
C GLN A 257 17.34 20.95 11.42
N VAL A 258 16.85 20.58 12.62
CA VAL A 258 15.45 20.75 12.99
C VAL A 258 15.02 22.21 12.85
N GLY A 259 13.94 22.45 12.12
CA GLY A 259 13.40 23.78 11.81
C GLY A 259 13.90 24.37 10.50
N ASP A 260 14.90 23.76 9.85
CA ASP A 260 15.38 24.26 8.57
C ASP A 260 14.37 23.97 7.46
N ASN A 261 14.23 24.94 6.55
CA ASN A 261 13.59 24.74 5.28
C ASN A 261 14.60 24.23 4.27
N TYR A 262 14.29 23.14 3.59
CA TYR A 262 15.18 22.54 2.61
C TYR A 262 14.44 22.18 1.32
N LYS A 263 15.13 22.30 0.20
CA LYS A 263 14.66 21.87 -1.12
C LYS A 263 14.32 20.38 -1.05
N ARG A 264 13.13 20.02 -1.53
CA ARG A 264 12.65 18.64 -1.57
C ARG A 264 12.04 18.32 -2.92
N ASN A 265 12.87 17.87 -3.85
CA ASN A 265 12.43 17.51 -5.19
C ASN A 265 12.55 16.01 -5.42
N ARG A 266 11.61 15.46 -6.18
CA ARG A 266 11.53 14.03 -6.50
C ARG A 266 11.12 13.84 -7.96
N TYR A 267 11.56 12.74 -8.56
CA TYR A 267 11.11 12.26 -9.86
C TYR A 267 11.01 10.74 -9.86
N SER A 268 10.10 10.21 -10.66
CA SER A 268 10.04 8.77 -10.91
C SER A 268 9.59 8.46 -12.34
N VAL A 269 10.01 7.30 -12.83
CA VAL A 269 9.52 6.71 -14.06
C VAL A 269 9.47 5.20 -13.89
N GLY A 270 8.35 4.61 -14.29
CA GLY A 270 8.15 3.17 -14.17
C GLY A 270 7.20 2.61 -15.19
N ALA A 271 7.16 1.30 -15.27
CA ALA A 271 6.24 0.56 -16.11
C ALA A 271 5.73 -0.69 -15.40
N GLU A 272 4.52 -1.08 -15.70
CA GLU A 272 3.92 -2.33 -15.24
C GLU A 272 3.27 -3.05 -16.41
N TYR A 273 3.48 -4.36 -16.45
CA TYR A 273 2.76 -5.26 -17.33
C TYR A 273 2.02 -6.31 -16.53
N LYS A 274 0.76 -6.51 -16.84
CA LYS A 274 -0.10 -7.57 -16.31
C LYS A 274 -0.62 -8.40 -17.47
N THR A 275 -0.47 -9.71 -17.39
CA THR A 275 -1.08 -10.61 -18.37
C THR A 275 -2.61 -10.53 -18.30
N ALA A 276 -3.28 -11.11 -19.28
CA ALA A 276 -4.72 -11.37 -19.15
C ALA A 276 -4.97 -12.16 -17.84
N PRO A 277 -6.13 -11.93 -17.21
CA PRO A 277 -6.48 -12.62 -15.98
C PRO A 277 -6.42 -14.14 -16.15
N TYR A 278 -5.82 -14.84 -15.19
CA TYR A 278 -5.86 -16.29 -15.12
C TYR A 278 -7.30 -16.74 -14.84
N THR A 279 -7.95 -17.32 -15.84
CA THR A 279 -9.39 -17.64 -15.83
C THR A 279 -9.74 -18.85 -14.95
N GLY A 280 -8.77 -19.59 -14.43
CA GLY A 280 -8.93 -20.78 -13.58
C GLY A 280 -9.01 -20.51 -12.09
N SER A 281 -9.03 -19.24 -11.65
CA SER A 281 -9.07 -18.94 -10.23
C SER A 281 -10.40 -19.37 -9.60
N LYS A 282 -10.34 -20.28 -8.66
CA LYS A 282 -11.43 -20.74 -7.79
C LYS A 282 -12.17 -19.58 -7.10
N TYR A 283 -11.48 -18.48 -6.83
CA TYR A 283 -12.02 -17.33 -6.10
C TYR A 283 -12.54 -16.21 -7.00
N LYS A 284 -12.70 -16.43 -8.30
CA LYS A 284 -13.24 -15.48 -9.30
C LYS A 284 -12.49 -14.15 -9.41
N GLU A 285 -11.49 -13.88 -8.58
CA GLU A 285 -10.62 -12.72 -8.76
C GLU A 285 -9.49 -13.12 -9.70
N ALA A 286 -9.44 -12.42 -10.79
CA ALA A 286 -8.41 -12.59 -11.79
C ALA A 286 -7.05 -12.28 -11.16
N ARG A 287 -6.14 -13.25 -11.18
CA ARG A 287 -4.76 -13.10 -10.73
C ARG A 287 -3.84 -13.14 -11.94
N PRO A 288 -3.59 -11.99 -12.56
CA PRO A 288 -2.63 -11.93 -13.65
C PRO A 288 -1.22 -12.16 -13.14
N ALA A 289 -0.35 -12.73 -13.96
CA ALA A 289 1.08 -12.54 -13.76
C ALA A 289 1.39 -11.06 -13.96
N SER A 290 2.27 -10.51 -13.13
CA SER A 290 2.66 -9.10 -13.17
C SER A 290 4.18 -8.94 -13.14
N LEU A 291 4.64 -7.93 -13.85
CA LEU A 291 5.99 -7.41 -13.78
C LEU A 291 5.91 -5.90 -13.64
N ARG A 292 6.47 -5.35 -12.57
CA ARG A 292 6.49 -3.92 -12.28
C ARG A 292 7.92 -3.49 -12.00
N ALA A 293 8.33 -2.38 -12.60
CA ALA A 293 9.62 -1.76 -12.37
C ALA A 293 9.46 -0.25 -12.30
N GLU A 294 10.19 0.40 -11.39
CA GLU A 294 10.21 1.85 -11.27
C GLU A 294 11.61 2.29 -10.83
N TRP A 295 12.05 3.41 -11.40
CA TRP A 295 13.25 4.13 -11.00
C TRP A 295 12.84 5.48 -10.40
N LEU A 296 13.38 5.77 -9.23
CA LEU A 296 13.07 6.98 -8.47
C LEU A 296 14.37 7.70 -8.08
N GLY A 297 14.26 9.01 -7.95
CA GLY A 297 15.33 9.81 -7.40
C GLY A 297 14.82 11.11 -6.84
N GLY A 298 15.69 11.80 -6.11
CA GLY A 298 15.35 13.08 -5.51
C GLY A 298 16.53 13.75 -4.85
N GLU A 299 16.24 14.87 -4.23
CA GLU A 299 17.19 15.66 -3.45
C GLU A 299 16.51 16.23 -2.20
N ASP A 300 17.23 16.22 -1.08
CA ASP A 300 16.91 16.91 0.16
C ASP A 300 18.05 17.89 0.46
N GLY A 301 17.78 19.20 0.26
CA GLY A 301 18.82 20.22 0.22
C GLY A 301 19.83 19.94 -0.90
N GLU A 302 21.09 19.74 -0.53
CA GLU A 302 22.19 19.46 -1.47
C GLU A 302 22.47 17.95 -1.65
N VAL A 303 21.80 17.08 -0.88
CA VAL A 303 22.01 15.63 -0.93
C VAL A 303 21.03 14.96 -1.89
N GLY A 304 21.59 14.34 -2.93
CA GLY A 304 20.84 13.53 -3.88
C GLY A 304 20.67 12.10 -3.39
N SER A 305 19.53 11.49 -3.72
CA SER A 305 19.23 10.08 -3.49
C SER A 305 18.61 9.44 -4.73
N ARG A 306 18.78 8.13 -4.90
CA ARG A 306 18.23 7.41 -6.04
C ARG A 306 18.04 5.95 -5.72
N GLY A 307 17.12 5.32 -6.41
CA GLY A 307 16.88 3.88 -6.29
C GLY A 307 15.85 3.38 -7.27
N GLY A 308 15.56 2.11 -7.19
CA GLY A 308 14.57 1.50 -8.04
C GLY A 308 14.30 0.07 -7.64
N TYR A 309 13.30 -0.51 -8.25
CA TYR A 309 12.90 -1.89 -7.99
C TYR A 309 12.36 -2.56 -9.26
N VAL A 310 12.42 -3.88 -9.21
CA VAL A 310 11.71 -4.76 -10.14
C VAL A 310 11.02 -5.83 -9.31
N THR A 311 9.70 -5.93 -9.42
CA THR A 311 8.88 -6.92 -8.71
C THR A 311 8.06 -7.72 -9.70
N THR A 312 8.06 -9.04 -9.56
CA THR A 312 7.22 -9.94 -10.34
C THR A 312 6.39 -10.84 -9.43
N CYS A 313 5.16 -11.11 -9.85
CA CYS A 313 4.26 -12.06 -9.20
C CYS A 313 3.66 -12.97 -10.26
N ILE A 314 3.83 -14.26 -10.08
CA ILE A 314 3.43 -15.27 -11.07
C ILE A 314 2.52 -16.30 -10.40
N PRO A 315 1.24 -16.41 -10.80
CA PRO A 315 0.38 -17.52 -10.42
C PRO A 315 0.93 -18.84 -10.96
N VAL A 316 1.21 -19.79 -10.07
CA VAL A 316 1.80 -21.09 -10.47
C VAL A 316 0.79 -22.23 -10.44
N VAL A 317 -0.12 -22.18 -9.48
CA VAL A 317 -1.27 -23.09 -9.38
C VAL A 317 -2.47 -22.31 -8.84
N ASP A 318 -3.62 -22.95 -8.77
CA ASP A 318 -4.81 -22.34 -8.20
C ASP A 318 -4.53 -21.86 -6.78
N ALA A 319 -4.85 -20.62 -6.50
CA ALA A 319 -4.65 -19.93 -5.23
C ALA A 319 -3.20 -19.70 -4.76
N LEU A 320 -2.15 -20.11 -5.49
CA LEU A 320 -0.76 -19.92 -5.08
C LEU A 320 0.01 -19.10 -6.12
N ASP A 321 0.67 -18.05 -5.66
CA ASP A 321 1.57 -17.22 -6.46
C ASP A 321 2.99 -17.25 -5.90
N VAL A 322 3.97 -17.12 -6.79
CA VAL A 322 5.37 -16.89 -6.47
C VAL A 322 5.68 -15.43 -6.68
N VAL A 323 6.39 -14.83 -5.74
CA VAL A 323 6.82 -13.43 -5.76
C VAL A 323 8.35 -13.39 -5.77
N ALA A 324 8.92 -12.55 -6.63
CA ALA A 324 10.33 -12.20 -6.59
C ALA A 324 10.49 -10.69 -6.77
N SER A 325 11.41 -10.09 -6.00
CA SER A 325 11.72 -8.67 -6.09
C SER A 325 13.20 -8.42 -5.86
N GLY A 326 13.75 -7.50 -6.65
CA GLY A 326 15.06 -6.92 -6.43
C GLY A 326 14.92 -5.39 -6.36
N GLU A 327 15.50 -4.78 -5.36
CA GLU A 327 15.46 -3.33 -5.17
C GLU A 327 16.79 -2.78 -4.67
N THR A 328 17.06 -1.54 -4.99
CA THR A 328 18.21 -0.79 -4.47
C THR A 328 17.80 0.63 -4.14
N TYR A 329 18.39 1.20 -3.12
CA TYR A 329 18.22 2.59 -2.73
C TYR A 329 19.49 3.16 -2.10
N ASP A 330 20.01 4.23 -2.68
CA ASP A 330 21.15 5.01 -2.20
C ASP A 330 20.62 6.33 -1.62
N ARG A 331 20.83 6.53 -0.32
CA ARG A 331 20.33 7.68 0.44
C ARG A 331 21.17 8.94 0.25
N ASN A 332 22.44 8.77 -0.16
CA ASN A 332 23.36 9.88 -0.39
C ASN A 332 24.33 9.54 -1.51
N THR A 333 24.02 10.00 -2.72
CA THR A 333 24.83 9.72 -3.92
C THR A 333 26.20 10.43 -3.96
N LYS A 334 26.52 11.26 -2.96
CA LYS A 334 27.81 11.96 -2.83
C LYS A 334 28.79 11.23 -1.91
N VAL A 335 28.31 10.33 -1.07
CA VAL A 335 29.10 9.63 -0.06
C VAL A 335 28.77 8.14 -0.09
N ASP A 336 29.76 7.30 -0.33
CA ASP A 336 29.59 5.85 -0.38
C ASP A 336 29.12 5.28 0.96
N GLY A 337 28.49 4.11 0.92
CA GLY A 337 28.08 3.35 2.10
C GLY A 337 26.69 3.69 2.65
N TRP A 338 25.88 4.50 1.96
CA TRP A 338 24.49 4.80 2.30
C TRP A 338 23.47 4.06 1.41
N ASP A 339 23.93 3.07 0.69
CA ASP A 339 23.11 2.25 -0.20
C ASP A 339 22.59 0.99 0.52
N GLN A 340 21.45 0.51 0.05
CA GLN A 340 20.84 -0.74 0.47
C GLN A 340 20.28 -1.46 -0.74
N THR A 341 20.54 -2.77 -0.83
CA THR A 341 19.96 -3.66 -1.84
C THR A 341 19.24 -4.81 -1.16
N ASN A 342 17.97 -5.03 -1.54
CA ASN A 342 17.18 -6.13 -1.02
C ASN A 342 16.82 -7.09 -2.16
N LEU A 343 17.01 -8.38 -1.91
CA LEU A 343 16.59 -9.45 -2.80
C LEU A 343 15.54 -10.29 -2.08
N THR A 344 14.31 -10.21 -2.54
CA THR A 344 13.16 -10.86 -1.90
C THR A 344 12.63 -11.99 -2.76
N PHE A 345 12.34 -13.12 -2.13
CA PHE A 345 11.63 -14.24 -2.71
C PHE A 345 10.52 -14.70 -1.78
N GLY A 346 9.32 -14.97 -2.33
CA GLY A 346 8.16 -15.27 -1.51
C GLY A 346 7.09 -16.07 -2.19
N LEU A 347 6.17 -16.54 -1.36
CA LEU A 347 4.95 -17.25 -1.74
C LEU A 347 3.75 -16.49 -1.15
N GLN A 348 2.65 -16.47 -1.88
CA GLN A 348 1.36 -16.02 -1.34
C GLN A 348 0.25 -16.99 -1.73
N TYR A 349 -0.52 -17.39 -0.72
CA TYR A 349 -1.64 -18.30 -0.86
C TYR A 349 -2.96 -17.57 -0.58
N TRP A 350 -3.85 -17.56 -1.55
CA TRP A 350 -5.17 -16.94 -1.48
C TRP A 350 -6.20 -17.97 -0.99
N PHE A 351 -6.59 -17.87 0.26
CA PHE A 351 -7.55 -18.79 0.85
C PHE A 351 -9.00 -18.33 0.68
N TYR A 352 -9.24 -17.03 0.42
CA TYR A 352 -10.57 -16.50 0.13
C TYR A 352 -10.45 -15.10 -0.50
N LYS A 353 -11.10 -14.83 -1.65
CA LYS A 353 -11.15 -13.51 -2.32
C LYS A 353 -9.86 -12.68 -2.16
N LYS A 354 -9.92 -11.56 -1.42
CA LYS A 354 -8.77 -10.68 -1.10
C LYS A 354 -8.01 -11.10 0.17
N CYS A 355 -8.28 -12.32 0.70
CA CYS A 355 -7.64 -12.84 1.90
C CYS A 355 -6.51 -13.79 1.50
N ARG A 356 -5.30 -13.53 2.02
CA ARG A 356 -4.09 -14.30 1.70
C ARG A 356 -3.18 -14.51 2.90
N VAL A 357 -2.38 -15.56 2.81
CA VAL A 357 -1.19 -15.78 3.63
C VAL A 357 0.03 -15.58 2.77
N GLN A 358 1.03 -14.91 3.29
CA GLN A 358 2.28 -14.64 2.61
C GLN A 358 3.45 -15.15 3.46
N LEU A 359 4.48 -15.67 2.78
CA LEU A 359 5.76 -16.03 3.37
C LEU A 359 6.86 -15.46 2.47
N GLN A 360 7.78 -14.68 3.03
CA GLN A 360 8.85 -14.02 2.28
C GLN A 360 10.18 -14.14 3.00
N TYR A 361 11.23 -14.34 2.22
CA TYR A 361 12.61 -14.22 2.64
C TYR A 361 13.26 -13.08 1.86
N THR A 362 13.95 -12.21 2.57
CA THR A 362 14.70 -11.10 1.99
C THR A 362 16.15 -11.16 2.46
N ARG A 363 17.09 -11.11 1.51
CA ARG A 363 18.48 -10.82 1.79
C ARG A 363 18.70 -9.31 1.67
N CYS A 364 19.08 -8.67 2.79
CA CYS A 364 19.40 -7.25 2.86
C CYS A 364 20.93 -7.08 2.82
N LEU A 365 21.40 -6.37 1.80
CA LEU A 365 22.79 -6.00 1.60
C LEU A 365 22.90 -4.51 1.91
N LEU A 366 23.74 -4.14 2.86
CA LEU A 366 23.84 -2.78 3.38
C LEU A 366 25.21 -2.18 3.08
N GLY A 367 25.24 -0.91 2.72
CA GLY A 367 26.46 -0.13 2.70
C GLY A 367 27.05 0.07 4.11
N ASP A 368 28.33 0.33 4.19
CA ASP A 368 29.13 0.34 5.45
C ASP A 368 28.54 1.26 6.54
N ASN A 369 27.85 2.33 6.16
CA ASN A 369 27.25 3.29 7.11
C ASN A 369 25.86 2.84 7.63
N LEU A 370 25.29 1.77 7.09
CA LEU A 370 23.97 1.24 7.48
C LEU A 370 24.07 0.01 8.38
N GLY A 371 25.26 -0.57 8.53
CA GLY A 371 25.53 -1.76 9.36
C GLY A 371 25.77 -3.03 8.54
N ASP A 372 25.67 -4.18 9.20
CA ASP A 372 25.97 -5.46 8.58
C ASP A 372 24.79 -5.98 7.77
N ASP A 373 25.10 -6.70 6.70
CA ASP A 373 24.15 -7.49 5.93
C ASP A 373 23.34 -8.44 6.81
N TYR A 374 22.06 -8.57 6.55
CA TYR A 374 21.20 -9.47 7.32
C TYR A 374 20.17 -10.22 6.48
N ASN A 375 19.57 -11.22 7.11
CA ASN A 375 18.48 -12.00 6.53
C ASN A 375 17.18 -11.61 7.24
N TRP A 376 16.11 -11.50 6.46
CA TRP A 376 14.78 -11.18 6.94
C TRP A 376 13.78 -12.24 6.49
N LEU A 377 13.14 -12.91 7.42
CA LEU A 377 12.07 -13.86 7.16
C LEU A 377 10.77 -13.31 7.72
N GLN A 378 9.74 -13.28 6.90
CA GLN A 378 8.44 -12.73 7.25
C GLN A 378 7.31 -13.67 6.87
N ALA A 379 6.28 -13.70 7.72
CA ALA A 379 5.00 -14.33 7.43
C ALA A 379 3.87 -13.35 7.77
N GLN A 380 2.84 -13.27 6.91
CA GLN A 380 1.72 -12.35 7.09
C GLN A 380 0.40 -13.01 6.71
N VAL A 381 -0.63 -12.69 7.46
CA VAL A 381 -2.04 -12.94 7.10
C VAL A 381 -2.69 -11.61 6.76
N GLN A 382 -3.39 -11.57 5.64
CA GLN A 382 -4.25 -10.48 5.22
C GLN A 382 -5.70 -10.96 5.17
N VAL A 383 -6.59 -10.22 5.81
CA VAL A 383 -8.05 -10.41 5.73
C VAL A 383 -8.66 -9.11 5.26
N ALA A 384 -9.49 -9.17 4.19
CA ALA A 384 -10.14 -7.99 3.61
C ALA A 384 -11.61 -8.31 3.26
N PHE A 385 -12.47 -7.31 3.40
CA PHE A 385 -13.90 -7.38 3.10
C PHE A 385 -14.41 -6.16 2.34
#